data_e89b28eb38f0911863ae822864304110
#
_entry.id   e89b28eb38f0911863ae822864304110
#
_cell.length_a   1.000
_cell.length_b   1.000
_cell.length_c   1.000
_cell.angle_alpha   90.00
_cell.angle_beta   90.00
_cell.angle_gamma   90.00
#
_symmetry.space_group_name_H-M   'P 1'
#
loop_
_entity.id
_entity.type
_entity.pdbx_description
1 polymer ?
#
loop_
_entity_poly.entity_id
_entity_poly.type
_entity_poly.pdbx_seq_one_letter_code
_entity_poly.pdbx_strand_id
1 'polypeptide(L)'
;GIAGWIAAIFLLMFVGAGFAFIIENAAPAMVLGAARCGGAFFLFRQFDDNDFVEQFALVVSLVGQGLIAFGLGEILRMEGAPFYIALAIVEAGLALLIPNFLHRVLTTGGAAIALALAIKVMSLHGLAAPLLCIGLAWIWLEPRLWAGSGRLWRPVGYGLMLAVLLVEMFRLFAMDEWVTGASRPAEWLALYGPLIGRGVTAAILVWVAIALCRREGHGPGSRIGMAAIGGAILFGLLALNAPGLATAVLVLLLGFAAGNRVLMALGILGLFLFVGHFYYSLHATLLEKSGLLAVTGMVLLGAWFLLKRSGTHAAATEAADA
;
A
#
# COMPACT_ATOMS: atom_id res chain seq x y z
N GLY A 1 -20.07 5.71 15.76
CA GLY A 1 -19.82 4.66 14.78
C GLY A 1 -20.81 4.58 13.63
N ILE A 2 -21.41 3.41 13.39
CA ILE A 2 -22.25 3.10 12.21
C ILE A 2 -23.43 4.09 12.02
N ALA A 3 -24.07 4.55 13.11
CA ALA A 3 -25.17 5.52 13.05
C ALA A 3 -24.74 6.86 12.40
N GLY A 4 -23.50 7.32 12.63
CA GLY A 4 -22.97 8.52 12.01
C GLY A 4 -22.81 8.37 10.47
N TRP A 5 -22.39 7.20 10.03
CA TRP A 5 -22.28 6.88 8.60
C TRP A 5 -23.65 6.87 7.93
N ILE A 6 -24.63 6.18 8.53
CA ILE A 6 -25.99 6.11 8.00
C ILE A 6 -26.61 7.50 7.90
N ALA A 7 -26.52 8.30 8.98
CA ALA A 7 -27.03 9.67 9.00
C ALA A 7 -26.36 10.56 7.94
N ALA A 8 -25.04 10.45 7.79
CA ALA A 8 -24.29 11.20 6.79
C ALA A 8 -24.70 10.82 5.35
N ILE A 9 -24.82 9.51 5.06
CA ILE A 9 -25.24 9.03 3.74
C ILE A 9 -26.65 9.54 3.42
N PHE A 10 -27.62 9.40 4.35
CA PHE A 10 -28.97 9.91 4.14
C PHE A 10 -29.02 11.41 3.90
N LEU A 11 -28.32 12.20 4.73
CA LEU A 11 -28.25 13.64 4.56
C LEU A 11 -27.62 14.02 3.21
N LEU A 12 -26.54 13.35 2.83
CA LEU A 12 -25.84 13.63 1.57
C LEU A 12 -26.67 13.23 0.35
N MET A 13 -27.42 12.13 0.43
CA MET A 13 -28.37 11.75 -0.65
C MET A 13 -29.49 12.78 -0.77
N PHE A 14 -30.07 13.23 0.34
CA PHE A 14 -31.14 14.22 0.32
C PHE A 14 -30.67 15.58 -0.18
N VAL A 15 -29.54 16.09 0.35
CA VAL A 15 -28.93 17.34 -0.09
C VAL A 15 -28.43 17.22 -1.53
N GLY A 16 -27.85 16.06 -1.91
CA GLY A 16 -27.37 15.79 -3.27
C GLY A 16 -28.50 15.82 -4.30
N ALA A 17 -29.65 15.25 -3.99
CA ALA A 17 -30.83 15.30 -4.86
C ALA A 17 -31.35 16.75 -5.07
N GLY A 18 -31.32 17.58 -4.01
CA GLY A 18 -31.73 19.00 -4.08
C GLY A 18 -30.77 19.89 -4.89
N PHE A 19 -29.51 19.49 -5.01
CA PHE A 19 -28.47 20.22 -5.75
C PHE A 19 -27.96 19.50 -7.00
N ALA A 20 -28.69 18.50 -7.50
CA ALA A 20 -28.29 17.71 -8.66
C ALA A 20 -27.94 18.57 -9.89
N PHE A 21 -28.67 19.64 -10.13
CA PHE A 21 -28.43 20.59 -11.24
C PHE A 21 -27.10 21.36 -11.09
N ILE A 22 -26.55 21.50 -9.86
CA ILE A 22 -25.25 22.18 -9.62
C ILE A 22 -24.12 21.22 -9.96
N ILE A 23 -24.36 19.92 -9.83
CA ILE A 23 -23.34 18.87 -10.04
C ILE A 23 -23.11 18.61 -11.54
N GLU A 24 -23.99 19.06 -12.42
CA GLU A 24 -23.83 18.94 -13.89
C GLU A 24 -22.63 19.74 -14.45
N ASN A 25 -22.10 20.70 -13.67
CA ASN A 25 -21.00 21.55 -14.10
C ASN A 25 -19.75 21.35 -13.21
N ALA A 26 -18.58 21.34 -13.84
CA ALA A 26 -17.28 21.13 -13.17
C ALA A 26 -17.00 22.16 -12.05
N ALA A 27 -17.12 23.46 -12.35
CA ALA A 27 -16.74 24.51 -11.40
C ALA A 27 -17.64 24.53 -10.14
N PRO A 28 -18.98 24.52 -10.23
CA PRO A 28 -19.84 24.41 -9.07
C PRO A 28 -19.62 23.14 -8.25
N ALA A 29 -19.37 21.98 -8.90
CA ALA A 29 -19.06 20.73 -8.22
C ALA A 29 -17.76 20.84 -7.40
N MET A 30 -16.71 21.42 -7.97
CA MET A 30 -15.44 21.63 -7.26
C MET A 30 -15.59 22.59 -6.07
N VAL A 31 -16.31 23.71 -6.25
CA VAL A 31 -16.56 24.68 -5.16
C VAL A 31 -17.34 24.02 -4.02
N LEU A 32 -18.40 23.28 -4.34
CA LEU A 32 -19.19 22.54 -3.35
C LEU A 32 -18.35 21.47 -2.66
N GLY A 33 -17.51 20.75 -3.43
CA GLY A 33 -16.58 19.78 -2.91
C GLY A 33 -15.58 20.37 -1.93
N ALA A 34 -14.95 21.50 -2.31
CA ALA A 34 -14.03 22.23 -1.45
C ALA A 34 -14.72 22.76 -0.18
N ALA A 35 -15.94 23.29 -0.29
CA ALA A 35 -16.71 23.75 0.86
C ALA A 35 -17.03 22.60 1.83
N ARG A 36 -17.36 21.38 1.32
CA ARG A 36 -17.57 20.19 2.15
C ARG A 36 -16.30 19.73 2.85
N CYS A 37 -15.16 19.68 2.15
CA CYS A 37 -13.88 19.36 2.77
C CYS A 37 -13.49 20.41 3.85
N GLY A 38 -13.74 21.70 3.60
CA GLY A 38 -13.55 22.76 4.58
C GLY A 38 -14.47 22.63 5.79
N GLY A 39 -15.74 22.33 5.57
CA GLY A 39 -16.71 22.04 6.65
C GLY A 39 -16.30 20.81 7.48
N ALA A 40 -15.87 19.75 6.84
CA ALA A 40 -15.35 18.55 7.52
C ALA A 40 -14.10 18.87 8.34
N PHE A 41 -13.16 19.65 7.81
CA PHE A 41 -11.99 20.13 8.54
C PHE A 41 -12.37 20.89 9.81
N PHE A 42 -13.36 21.78 9.73
CA PHE A 42 -13.87 22.52 10.87
C PHE A 42 -14.50 21.57 11.91
N LEU A 43 -15.34 20.63 11.49
CA LEU A 43 -15.96 19.63 12.37
C LEU A 43 -14.92 18.78 13.10
N PHE A 44 -13.89 18.31 12.42
CA PHE A 44 -12.79 17.53 13.03
C PHE A 44 -11.99 18.32 14.06
N ARG A 45 -11.91 19.65 13.94
CA ARG A 45 -11.21 20.50 14.92
C ARG A 45 -12.07 20.93 16.10
N GLN A 46 -13.38 21.07 15.90
CA GLN A 46 -14.29 21.57 16.92
C GLN A 46 -14.84 20.48 17.83
N PHE A 47 -14.98 19.25 17.32
CA PHE A 47 -15.67 18.15 17.99
C PHE A 47 -14.79 16.89 18.06
N ASP A 48 -13.61 17.05 18.63
CA ASP A 48 -12.54 16.03 18.67
C ASP A 48 -12.93 14.77 19.49
N ASP A 49 -13.85 14.92 20.45
CA ASP A 49 -14.26 13.85 21.36
C ASP A 49 -15.61 13.17 21.00
N ASN A 50 -16.18 13.46 19.82
CA ASN A 50 -17.48 12.94 19.42
C ASN A 50 -17.40 12.00 18.23
N ASP A 51 -17.40 10.70 18.49
CA ASP A 51 -17.37 9.63 17.46
C ASP A 51 -18.41 9.80 16.35
N PHE A 52 -19.61 10.30 16.67
CA PHE A 52 -20.65 10.51 15.68
C PHE A 52 -20.26 11.62 14.71
N VAL A 53 -19.79 12.76 15.25
CA VAL A 53 -19.39 13.91 14.43
C VAL A 53 -18.16 13.59 13.62
N GLU A 54 -17.19 12.85 14.16
CA GLU A 54 -16.03 12.39 13.41
C GLU A 54 -16.42 11.52 12.21
N GLN A 55 -17.29 10.53 12.41
CA GLN A 55 -17.75 9.66 11.31
C GLN A 55 -18.58 10.44 10.28
N PHE A 56 -19.43 11.36 10.74
CA PHE A 56 -20.18 12.25 9.87
C PHE A 56 -19.26 13.14 9.04
N ALA A 57 -18.29 13.80 9.66
CA ALA A 57 -17.30 14.66 9.00
C ALA A 57 -16.48 13.88 7.97
N LEU A 58 -16.12 12.61 8.28
CA LEU A 58 -15.41 11.74 7.36
C LEU A 58 -16.21 11.52 6.08
N VAL A 59 -17.49 11.14 6.18
CA VAL A 59 -18.35 10.92 5.01
C VAL A 59 -18.56 12.22 4.22
N VAL A 60 -18.78 13.35 4.90
CA VAL A 60 -18.90 14.67 4.25
C VAL A 60 -17.64 15.01 3.45
N SER A 61 -16.46 14.74 4.03
CA SER A 61 -15.19 14.96 3.34
C SER A 61 -15.00 14.06 2.13
N LEU A 62 -15.31 12.74 2.26
CA LEU A 62 -15.19 11.79 1.16
C LEU A 62 -16.09 12.15 -0.02
N VAL A 63 -17.32 12.58 0.25
CA VAL A 63 -18.20 13.07 -0.82
C VAL A 63 -17.69 14.39 -1.41
N GLY A 64 -17.12 15.28 -0.59
CA GLY A 64 -16.43 16.49 -1.06
C GLY A 64 -15.29 16.16 -2.02
N GLN A 65 -14.47 15.17 -1.69
CA GLN A 65 -13.38 14.66 -2.55
C GLN A 65 -13.93 14.10 -3.87
N GLY A 66 -15.02 13.33 -3.81
CA GLY A 66 -15.70 12.81 -5.01
C GLY A 66 -16.17 13.92 -5.95
N LEU A 67 -16.73 15.03 -5.41
CA LEU A 67 -17.13 16.18 -6.21
C LEU A 67 -15.93 16.92 -6.81
N ILE A 68 -14.83 17.07 -6.07
CA ILE A 68 -13.59 17.63 -6.62
C ILE A 68 -13.05 16.73 -7.73
N ALA A 69 -13.02 15.43 -7.52
CA ALA A 69 -12.56 14.46 -8.53
C ALA A 69 -13.43 14.50 -9.79
N PHE A 70 -14.75 14.61 -9.65
CA PHE A 70 -15.68 14.79 -10.77
C PHE A 70 -15.35 16.06 -11.54
N GLY A 71 -15.28 17.23 -10.88
CA GLY A 71 -14.98 18.47 -11.54
C GLY A 71 -13.59 18.51 -12.20
N LEU A 72 -12.57 17.93 -11.56
CA LEU A 72 -11.25 17.74 -12.17
C LEU A 72 -11.33 16.84 -13.41
N GLY A 73 -12.14 15.78 -13.38
CA GLY A 73 -12.33 14.85 -14.48
C GLY A 73 -12.93 15.52 -15.71
N GLU A 74 -13.91 16.39 -15.52
CA GLU A 74 -14.52 17.19 -16.59
C GLU A 74 -13.53 18.17 -17.23
N ILE A 75 -12.69 18.82 -16.42
CA ILE A 75 -11.74 19.85 -16.91
C ILE A 75 -10.51 19.20 -17.56
N LEU A 76 -9.94 18.16 -16.92
CA LEU A 76 -8.65 17.60 -17.31
C LEU A 76 -8.75 16.32 -18.15
N ARG A 77 -9.97 15.86 -18.40
CA ARG A 77 -10.30 14.55 -19.00
C ARG A 77 -9.82 13.38 -18.12
N MET A 78 -10.73 12.57 -17.64
CA MET A 78 -10.50 11.47 -16.68
C MET A 78 -9.44 10.45 -17.12
N GLU A 79 -9.19 10.33 -18.43
CA GLU A 79 -8.23 9.38 -19.01
C GLU A 79 -6.79 9.92 -19.02
N GLY A 80 -6.58 11.20 -18.71
CA GLY A 80 -5.29 11.86 -18.82
C GLY A 80 -4.44 11.82 -17.54
N ALA A 81 -3.11 11.75 -17.68
CA ALA A 81 -2.18 11.86 -16.56
C ALA A 81 -2.37 13.14 -15.71
N PRO A 82 -2.68 14.33 -16.30
CA PRO A 82 -2.93 15.54 -15.53
C PRO A 82 -4.06 15.41 -14.51
N PHE A 83 -5.12 14.65 -14.82
CA PHE A 83 -6.22 14.37 -13.91
C PHE A 83 -5.73 13.60 -12.66
N TYR A 84 -5.05 12.49 -12.87
CA TYR A 84 -4.55 11.66 -11.77
C TYR A 84 -3.48 12.36 -10.93
N ILE A 85 -2.63 13.18 -11.55
CA ILE A 85 -1.64 14.00 -10.83
C ILE A 85 -2.34 15.05 -9.96
N ALA A 86 -3.32 15.77 -10.51
CA ALA A 86 -4.08 16.77 -9.77
C ALA A 86 -4.83 16.13 -8.60
N LEU A 87 -5.46 14.97 -8.84
CA LEU A 87 -6.16 14.22 -7.78
C LEU A 87 -5.18 13.77 -6.69
N ALA A 88 -4.00 13.25 -7.05
CA ALA A 88 -2.97 12.87 -6.08
C ALA A 88 -2.51 14.05 -5.23
N ILE A 89 -2.36 15.24 -5.82
CA ILE A 89 -1.99 16.48 -5.10
C ILE A 89 -3.10 16.90 -4.13
N VAL A 90 -4.36 16.87 -4.57
CA VAL A 90 -5.52 17.24 -3.71
C VAL A 90 -5.60 16.28 -2.52
N GLU A 91 -5.56 14.98 -2.76
CA GLU A 91 -5.64 13.96 -1.71
C GLU A 91 -4.45 14.04 -0.74
N ALA A 92 -3.23 14.23 -1.24
CA ALA A 92 -2.05 14.45 -0.40
C ALA A 92 -2.18 15.73 0.44
N GLY A 93 -2.70 16.82 -0.15
CA GLY A 93 -2.99 18.05 0.57
C GLY A 93 -3.99 17.85 1.70
N LEU A 94 -5.08 17.14 1.44
CA LEU A 94 -6.10 16.83 2.45
C LEU A 94 -5.54 15.93 3.57
N ALA A 95 -4.66 14.96 3.25
CA ALA A 95 -3.97 14.13 4.24
C ALA A 95 -3.12 14.96 5.20
N LEU A 96 -2.51 16.03 4.73
CA LEU A 96 -1.70 16.93 5.55
C LEU A 96 -2.57 17.89 6.39
N LEU A 97 -3.65 18.42 5.79
CA LEU A 97 -4.48 19.44 6.40
C LEU A 97 -5.42 18.89 7.48
N ILE A 98 -6.12 17.79 7.21
CA ILE A 98 -7.15 17.25 8.11
C ILE A 98 -6.53 16.33 9.18
N PRO A 99 -6.64 16.68 10.49
CA PRO A 99 -5.93 15.95 11.55
C PRO A 99 -6.70 14.74 12.09
N ASN A 100 -7.46 14.03 11.25
CA ASN A 100 -8.15 12.80 11.63
C ASN A 100 -7.38 11.58 11.13
N PHE A 101 -7.25 10.54 11.96
CA PHE A 101 -6.46 9.35 11.64
C PHE A 101 -7.00 8.60 10.41
N LEU A 102 -8.29 8.25 10.43
CA LEU A 102 -8.91 7.46 9.36
C LEU A 102 -8.97 8.24 8.05
N HIS A 103 -9.28 9.54 8.13
CA HIS A 103 -9.25 10.43 6.97
C HIS A 103 -7.86 10.44 6.31
N ARG A 104 -6.78 10.59 7.10
CA ARG A 104 -5.41 10.56 6.60
C ARG A 104 -5.04 9.23 5.94
N VAL A 105 -5.48 8.11 6.52
CA VAL A 105 -5.27 6.79 5.91
C VAL A 105 -5.93 6.73 4.53
N LEU A 106 -7.20 7.14 4.42
CA LEU A 106 -7.96 7.07 3.18
C LEU A 106 -7.41 8.02 2.10
N THR A 107 -7.14 9.29 2.47
CA THR A 107 -6.62 10.28 1.52
C THR A 107 -5.19 9.96 1.08
N THR A 108 -4.33 9.48 1.98
CA THR A 108 -3.00 9.00 1.56
C THR A 108 -3.10 7.80 0.64
N GLY A 109 -4.02 6.86 0.93
CA GLY A 109 -4.31 5.74 0.05
C GLY A 109 -4.80 6.20 -1.32
N GLY A 110 -5.75 7.14 -1.35
CA GLY A 110 -6.25 7.78 -2.57
C GLY A 110 -5.17 8.47 -3.38
N ALA A 111 -4.32 9.28 -2.71
CA ALA A 111 -3.20 9.97 -3.34
C ALA A 111 -2.20 8.98 -3.98
N ALA A 112 -1.86 7.92 -3.26
CA ALA A 112 -0.92 6.90 -3.74
C ALA A 112 -1.49 6.09 -4.91
N ILE A 113 -2.80 5.74 -4.89
CA ILE A 113 -3.48 5.07 -6.00
C ILE A 113 -3.57 6.00 -7.21
N ALA A 114 -3.95 7.26 -7.01
CA ALA A 114 -3.99 8.26 -8.08
C ALA A 114 -2.60 8.44 -8.72
N LEU A 115 -1.54 8.52 -7.91
CA LEU A 115 -0.16 8.57 -8.40
C LEU A 115 0.20 7.31 -9.21
N ALA A 116 -0.19 6.13 -8.75
CA ALA A 116 0.04 4.87 -9.47
C ALA A 116 -0.66 4.84 -10.83
N LEU A 117 -1.91 5.35 -10.89
CA LEU A 117 -2.67 5.48 -12.14
C LEU A 117 -2.04 6.53 -13.07
N ALA A 118 -1.56 7.67 -12.54
CA ALA A 118 -0.81 8.66 -13.33
C ALA A 118 0.43 8.04 -13.98
N ILE A 119 1.25 7.30 -13.21
CA ILE A 119 2.43 6.58 -13.68
C ILE A 119 2.06 5.60 -14.80
N LYS A 120 0.95 4.86 -14.64
CA LYS A 120 0.47 3.94 -15.66
C LYS A 120 0.06 4.66 -16.95
N VAL A 121 -0.75 5.73 -16.86
CA VAL A 121 -1.20 6.52 -18.01
C VAL A 121 -0.04 7.20 -18.72
N MET A 122 1.02 7.58 -17.99
CA MET A 122 2.29 8.05 -18.57
C MET A 122 3.10 6.93 -19.25
N SER A 123 2.54 5.73 -19.34
CA SER A 123 3.18 4.55 -19.96
C SER A 123 4.42 4.03 -19.20
N LEU A 124 4.60 4.42 -17.93
CA LEU A 124 5.70 3.96 -17.08
C LEU A 124 5.32 2.66 -16.36
N HIS A 125 4.95 1.63 -17.14
CA HIS A 125 4.42 0.37 -16.63
C HIS A 125 5.40 -0.33 -15.67
N GLY A 126 4.88 -0.79 -14.53
CA GLY A 126 5.63 -1.54 -13.52
C GLY A 126 6.35 -0.67 -12.48
N LEU A 127 6.46 0.65 -12.64
CA LEU A 127 7.23 1.50 -11.72
C LEU A 127 6.42 2.02 -10.51
N ALA A 128 5.09 1.93 -10.55
CA ALA A 128 4.24 2.44 -9.47
C ALA A 128 4.49 1.69 -8.15
N ALA A 129 4.43 0.36 -8.15
CA ALA A 129 4.61 -0.45 -6.95
C ALA A 129 5.99 -0.23 -6.28
N PRO A 130 7.14 -0.30 -6.98
CA PRO A 130 8.43 -0.04 -6.35
C PRO A 130 8.55 1.39 -5.79
N LEU A 131 8.01 2.40 -6.45
CA LEU A 131 8.03 3.77 -5.94
C LEU A 131 7.27 3.88 -4.61
N LEU A 132 6.08 3.29 -4.55
CA LEU A 132 5.30 3.25 -3.31
C LEU A 132 5.99 2.41 -2.22
N CYS A 133 6.65 1.31 -2.58
CA CYS A 133 7.45 0.50 -1.65
C CYS A 133 8.63 1.26 -1.05
N ILE A 134 9.31 2.11 -1.82
CA ILE A 134 10.38 3.00 -1.31
C ILE A 134 9.81 3.95 -0.25
N GLY A 135 8.69 4.63 -0.57
CA GLY A 135 8.04 5.54 0.37
C GLY A 135 7.59 4.83 1.64
N LEU A 136 7.01 3.63 1.50
CA LEU A 136 6.58 2.80 2.62
C LEU A 136 7.76 2.39 3.50
N ALA A 137 8.84 1.88 2.91
CA ALA A 137 10.03 1.47 3.64
C ALA A 137 10.67 2.67 4.35
N TRP A 138 10.74 3.83 3.70
CA TRP A 138 11.29 5.05 4.30
C TRP A 138 10.47 5.49 5.52
N ILE A 139 9.15 5.54 5.43
CA ILE A 139 8.28 5.94 6.54
C ILE A 139 8.46 4.99 7.74
N TRP A 140 8.47 3.69 7.52
CA TRP A 140 8.53 2.71 8.60
C TRP A 140 9.94 2.47 9.14
N LEU A 141 10.98 2.79 8.37
CA LEU A 141 12.36 2.66 8.80
C LEU A 141 12.94 3.95 9.40
N GLU A 142 12.36 5.14 9.23
CA GLU A 142 12.93 6.39 9.73
C GLU A 142 12.40 6.75 11.14
N PRO A 143 13.18 6.51 12.22
CA PRO A 143 12.73 6.76 13.60
C PRO A 143 12.41 8.24 13.88
N ARG A 144 13.06 9.16 13.16
CA ARG A 144 12.89 10.61 13.35
C ARG A 144 11.48 11.07 12.99
N LEU A 145 10.86 10.44 12.00
CA LEU A 145 9.46 10.73 11.61
C LEU A 145 8.48 10.39 12.74
N TRP A 146 8.81 9.31 13.48
CA TRP A 146 7.96 8.83 14.59
C TRP A 146 8.13 9.67 15.85
N ALA A 147 9.35 10.09 16.16
CA ALA A 147 9.65 10.86 17.36
C ALA A 147 9.04 12.28 17.33
N GLY A 148 9.05 12.94 16.15
CA GLY A 148 8.59 14.33 16.03
C GLY A 148 7.13 14.47 15.59
N SER A 149 6.63 13.60 14.70
CA SER A 149 5.35 13.77 14.01
C SER A 149 4.58 12.46 13.82
N GLY A 150 4.65 11.54 14.79
CA GLY A 150 4.01 10.21 14.68
C GLY A 150 2.50 10.26 14.44
N ARG A 151 1.81 11.31 14.92
CA ARG A 151 0.37 11.52 14.63
C ARG A 151 0.07 11.76 13.14
N LEU A 152 1.05 12.27 12.37
CA LEU A 152 0.94 12.45 10.92
C LEU A 152 1.41 11.19 10.18
N TRP A 153 2.62 10.72 10.47
CA TRP A 153 3.26 9.70 9.66
C TRP A 153 2.69 8.29 9.85
N ARG A 154 2.11 8.01 11.02
CA ARG A 154 1.48 6.72 11.28
C ARG A 154 0.29 6.45 10.34
N PRO A 155 -0.74 7.32 10.24
CA PRO A 155 -1.83 7.10 9.28
C PRO A 155 -1.35 7.17 7.83
N VAL A 156 -0.38 8.03 7.48
CA VAL A 156 0.24 8.08 6.14
C VAL A 156 0.89 6.74 5.80
N GLY A 157 1.63 6.13 6.72
CA GLY A 157 2.23 4.81 6.54
C GLY A 157 1.18 3.71 6.30
N TYR A 158 0.05 3.74 7.01
CA TYR A 158 -1.05 2.80 6.79
C TYR A 158 -1.74 3.02 5.43
N GLY A 159 -2.00 4.27 5.06
CA GLY A 159 -2.61 4.60 3.77
C GLY A 159 -1.73 4.13 2.60
N LEU A 160 -0.44 4.41 2.69
CA LEU A 160 0.54 3.98 1.67
C LEU A 160 0.64 2.44 1.59
N MET A 161 0.63 1.74 2.72
CA MET A 161 0.65 0.29 2.77
C MET A 161 -0.59 -0.32 2.09
N LEU A 162 -1.78 0.19 2.41
CA LEU A 162 -3.02 -0.25 1.76
C LEU A 162 -2.97 0.01 0.25
N ALA A 163 -2.49 1.19 -0.16
CA ALA A 163 -2.35 1.53 -1.57
C ALA A 163 -1.41 0.59 -2.32
N VAL A 164 -0.25 0.25 -1.76
CA VAL A 164 0.71 -0.68 -2.38
C VAL A 164 0.07 -2.05 -2.60
N LEU A 165 -0.62 -2.59 -1.58
CA LEU A 165 -1.30 -3.88 -1.70
C LEU A 165 -2.44 -3.84 -2.73
N LEU A 166 -3.23 -2.75 -2.75
CA LEU A 166 -4.31 -2.56 -3.72
C LEU A 166 -3.80 -2.39 -5.15
N VAL A 167 -2.71 -1.64 -5.36
CA VAL A 167 -2.08 -1.46 -6.69
C VAL A 167 -1.59 -2.80 -7.23
N GLU A 168 -0.96 -3.64 -6.41
CA GLU A 168 -0.55 -4.99 -6.81
C GLU A 168 -1.76 -5.88 -7.10
N MET A 169 -2.82 -5.79 -6.30
CA MET A 169 -4.05 -6.53 -6.51
C MET A 169 -4.77 -6.10 -7.80
N PHE A 170 -4.91 -4.79 -8.04
CA PHE A 170 -5.53 -4.27 -9.27
C PHE A 170 -4.79 -4.75 -10.53
N ARG A 171 -3.46 -4.79 -10.46
CA ARG A 171 -2.64 -5.31 -11.55
C ARG A 171 -2.84 -6.81 -11.78
N LEU A 172 -3.00 -7.60 -10.71
CA LEU A 172 -3.26 -9.05 -10.82
C LEU A 172 -4.57 -9.37 -11.51
N PHE A 173 -5.62 -8.59 -11.22
CA PHE A 173 -6.95 -8.79 -11.77
C PHE A 173 -7.24 -7.95 -13.01
N ALA A 174 -6.22 -7.29 -13.59
CA ALA A 174 -6.31 -6.37 -14.73
C ALA A 174 -7.36 -5.26 -14.51
N MET A 175 -7.71 -4.94 -13.26
CA MET A 175 -8.69 -3.91 -12.94
C MET A 175 -8.21 -2.50 -13.30
N ASP A 176 -6.91 -2.31 -13.35
CA ASP A 176 -6.28 -1.06 -13.75
C ASP A 176 -6.53 -0.70 -15.22
N GLU A 177 -6.78 -1.69 -16.10
CA GLU A 177 -7.15 -1.46 -17.50
C GLU A 177 -8.56 -0.88 -17.65
N TRP A 178 -9.48 -1.27 -16.75
CA TRP A 178 -10.84 -0.73 -16.72
C TRP A 178 -10.88 0.76 -16.35
N VAL A 179 -9.93 1.20 -15.52
CA VAL A 179 -9.91 2.57 -15.00
C VAL A 179 -9.20 3.53 -15.96
N THR A 180 -8.12 3.09 -16.60
CA THR A 180 -7.22 3.99 -17.38
C THR A 180 -7.35 3.82 -18.89
N GLY A 181 -8.16 2.87 -19.34
CA GLY A 181 -8.14 2.47 -20.76
C GLY A 181 -6.82 1.79 -21.14
N ALA A 182 -6.73 1.33 -22.38
CA ALA A 182 -5.51 0.71 -22.92
C ALA A 182 -4.50 1.80 -23.30
N SER A 183 -3.66 2.22 -22.38
CA SER A 183 -2.48 3.02 -22.75
C SER A 183 -1.51 2.13 -23.53
N ARG A 184 -1.02 2.62 -24.68
CA ARG A 184 -0.04 1.90 -25.51
C ARG A 184 1.37 2.39 -25.14
N PRO A 185 2.09 1.70 -24.23
CA PRO A 185 3.48 2.02 -23.93
C PRO A 185 4.36 1.71 -25.14
N ALA A 186 5.58 2.26 -25.16
CA ALA A 186 6.61 1.80 -26.07
C ALA A 186 6.78 0.27 -25.89
N GLU A 187 6.91 -0.47 -27.00
CA GLU A 187 6.91 -1.94 -27.00
C GLU A 187 7.86 -2.56 -25.96
N TRP A 188 9.07 -2.02 -25.85
CA TRP A 188 10.05 -2.49 -24.87
C TRP A 188 9.61 -2.26 -23.42
N LEU A 189 8.91 -1.16 -23.14
CA LEU A 189 8.44 -0.84 -21.79
C LEU A 189 7.20 -1.65 -21.41
N ALA A 190 6.36 -1.99 -22.38
CA ALA A 190 5.26 -2.94 -22.18
C ALA A 190 5.80 -4.32 -21.78
N LEU A 191 6.88 -4.76 -22.45
CA LEU A 191 7.47 -6.08 -22.25
C LEU A 191 8.31 -6.16 -20.96
N TYR A 192 9.21 -5.21 -20.76
CA TYR A 192 10.20 -5.26 -19.68
C TYR A 192 9.80 -4.44 -18.43
N GLY A 193 8.92 -3.45 -18.56
CA GLY A 193 8.52 -2.59 -17.45
C GLY A 193 8.03 -3.36 -16.21
N PRO A 194 7.10 -4.32 -16.35
CA PRO A 194 6.66 -5.13 -15.22
C PRO A 194 7.78 -5.98 -14.60
N LEU A 195 8.72 -6.48 -15.39
CA LEU A 195 9.87 -7.25 -14.89
C LEU A 195 10.85 -6.35 -14.14
N ILE A 196 11.16 -5.18 -14.71
CA ILE A 196 12.00 -4.16 -14.07
C ILE A 196 11.38 -3.74 -12.72
N GLY A 197 10.08 -3.45 -12.70
CA GLY A 197 9.40 -3.08 -11.47
C GLY A 197 9.48 -4.15 -10.38
N ARG A 198 9.27 -5.42 -10.74
CA ARG A 198 9.44 -6.55 -9.81
C ARG A 198 10.88 -6.68 -9.32
N GLY A 199 11.85 -6.52 -10.21
CA GLY A 199 13.27 -6.53 -9.88
C GLY A 199 13.65 -5.41 -8.89
N VAL A 200 13.14 -4.20 -9.12
CA VAL A 200 13.34 -3.07 -8.20
C VAL A 200 12.68 -3.33 -6.84
N THR A 201 11.46 -3.87 -6.81
CA THR A 201 10.78 -4.23 -5.54
C THR A 201 11.57 -5.32 -4.79
N ALA A 202 12.10 -6.31 -5.51
CA ALA A 202 12.97 -7.34 -4.93
C ALA A 202 14.27 -6.72 -4.34
N ALA A 203 14.87 -5.76 -5.04
CA ALA A 203 16.06 -5.03 -4.54
C ALA A 203 15.73 -4.21 -3.28
N ILE A 204 14.55 -3.58 -3.23
CA ILE A 204 14.07 -2.88 -2.03
C ILE A 204 13.90 -3.85 -0.86
N LEU A 205 13.35 -5.05 -1.10
CA LEU A 205 13.20 -6.08 -0.09
C LEU A 205 14.56 -6.48 0.51
N VAL A 206 15.56 -6.71 -0.33
CA VAL A 206 16.93 -7.04 0.10
C VAL A 206 17.55 -5.86 0.86
N TRP A 207 17.38 -4.64 0.38
CA TRP A 207 17.86 -3.44 1.08
C TRP A 207 17.24 -3.30 2.46
N VAL A 208 15.93 -3.51 2.60
CA VAL A 208 15.24 -3.48 3.90
C VAL A 208 15.76 -4.58 4.82
N ALA A 209 15.95 -5.81 4.32
CA ALA A 209 16.53 -6.90 5.11
C ALA A 209 17.92 -6.55 5.66
N ILE A 210 18.78 -5.96 4.82
CA ILE A 210 20.12 -5.48 5.24
C ILE A 210 20.00 -4.36 6.29
N ALA A 211 19.09 -3.39 6.08
CA ALA A 211 18.86 -2.29 7.00
C ALA A 211 18.41 -2.78 8.38
N LEU A 212 17.51 -3.77 8.42
CA LEU A 212 17.03 -4.38 9.65
C LEU A 212 18.12 -5.17 10.36
N CYS A 213 18.89 -6.00 9.64
CA CYS A 213 20.03 -6.71 10.22
C CYS A 213 21.06 -5.75 10.89
N ARG A 214 21.36 -4.63 10.23
CA ARG A 214 22.26 -3.61 10.79
C ARG A 214 21.69 -2.98 12.06
N ARG A 215 20.37 -2.76 12.15
CA ARG A 215 19.72 -2.20 13.33
C ARG A 215 19.79 -3.14 14.54
N GLU A 216 19.69 -4.44 14.29
CA GLU A 216 19.82 -5.48 15.32
C GLU A 216 21.29 -5.80 15.66
N GLY A 217 22.25 -5.02 15.16
CA GLY A 217 23.67 -5.21 15.42
C GLY A 217 24.30 -6.38 14.65
N HIS A 218 23.57 -6.98 13.71
CA HIS A 218 24.06 -8.09 12.92
C HIS A 218 24.68 -7.60 11.61
N GLY A 219 26.00 -7.74 11.46
CA GLY A 219 26.69 -7.43 10.20
C GLY A 219 26.23 -8.37 9.07
N PRO A 220 26.36 -7.92 7.79
CA PRO A 220 26.00 -8.76 6.63
C PRO A 220 26.73 -10.10 6.58
N GLY A 221 27.95 -10.18 7.13
CA GLY A 221 28.74 -11.40 7.21
C GLY A 221 28.42 -12.31 8.40
N SER A 222 27.53 -11.90 9.31
CA SER A 222 27.10 -12.78 10.41
C SER A 222 26.18 -13.89 9.87
N ARG A 223 26.10 -15.03 10.57
CA ARG A 223 25.22 -16.15 10.18
C ARG A 223 23.75 -15.71 10.04
N ILE A 224 23.27 -14.86 10.94
CA ILE A 224 21.91 -14.32 10.91
C ILE A 224 21.76 -13.36 9.74
N GLY A 225 22.73 -12.46 9.52
CA GLY A 225 22.72 -11.53 8.38
C GLY A 225 22.72 -12.26 7.03
N MET A 226 23.56 -13.26 6.87
CA MET A 226 23.61 -14.08 5.65
C MET A 226 22.29 -14.83 5.41
N ALA A 227 21.68 -15.41 6.46
CA ALA A 227 20.40 -16.09 6.34
C ALA A 227 19.27 -15.13 5.96
N ALA A 228 19.19 -13.94 6.57
CA ALA A 228 18.18 -12.94 6.27
C ALA A 228 18.33 -12.36 4.85
N ILE A 229 19.56 -12.03 4.44
CA ILE A 229 19.86 -11.52 3.09
C ILE A 229 19.61 -12.62 2.05
N GLY A 230 20.06 -13.83 2.30
CA GLY A 230 19.83 -14.98 1.42
C GLY A 230 18.34 -15.31 1.26
N GLY A 231 17.58 -15.25 2.35
CA GLY A 231 16.12 -15.36 2.34
C GLY A 231 15.45 -14.25 1.51
N ALA A 232 15.87 -13.00 1.71
CA ALA A 232 15.34 -11.86 0.94
C ALA A 232 15.66 -11.97 -0.56
N ILE A 233 16.85 -12.43 -0.92
CA ILE A 233 17.24 -12.68 -2.32
C ILE A 233 16.38 -13.81 -2.90
N LEU A 234 16.22 -14.92 -2.17
CA LEU A 234 15.40 -16.06 -2.61
C LEU A 234 13.96 -15.63 -2.86
N PHE A 235 13.33 -14.93 -1.91
CA PHE A 235 11.97 -14.40 -2.09
C PHE A 235 11.90 -13.37 -3.20
N GLY A 236 12.91 -12.53 -3.37
CA GLY A 236 13.01 -11.58 -4.47
C GLY A 236 13.03 -12.26 -5.83
N LEU A 237 13.80 -13.34 -5.98
CA LEU A 237 13.88 -14.13 -7.22
C LEU A 237 12.55 -14.84 -7.52
N LEU A 238 11.91 -15.44 -6.51
CA LEU A 238 10.58 -16.03 -6.64
C LEU A 238 9.53 -14.99 -7.08
N ALA A 239 9.62 -13.78 -6.54
CA ALA A 239 8.71 -12.68 -6.85
C ALA A 239 8.82 -12.16 -8.29
N LEU A 240 9.91 -12.45 -9.00
CA LEU A 240 10.01 -12.12 -10.43
C LEU A 240 8.92 -12.82 -11.25
N ASN A 241 8.52 -14.04 -10.84
CA ASN A 241 7.46 -14.80 -11.48
C ASN A 241 6.10 -14.73 -10.75
N ALA A 242 6.09 -14.28 -9.48
CA ALA A 242 4.89 -14.16 -8.65
C ALA A 242 4.65 -12.69 -8.28
N PRO A 243 3.85 -11.94 -9.06
CA PRO A 243 3.58 -10.53 -8.80
C PRO A 243 2.98 -10.31 -7.41
N GLY A 244 3.41 -9.24 -6.72
CA GLY A 244 2.94 -8.89 -5.38
C GLY A 244 3.64 -9.64 -4.24
N LEU A 245 4.33 -10.76 -4.50
CA LEU A 245 4.97 -11.55 -3.45
C LEU A 245 6.04 -10.74 -2.67
N ALA A 246 6.95 -10.07 -3.38
CA ALA A 246 7.98 -9.24 -2.74
C ALA A 246 7.37 -8.10 -1.92
N THR A 247 6.30 -7.49 -2.42
CA THR A 247 5.55 -6.42 -1.74
C THR A 247 4.93 -6.92 -0.43
N ALA A 248 4.28 -8.09 -0.44
CA ALA A 248 3.68 -8.65 0.77
C ALA A 248 4.73 -9.04 1.82
N VAL A 249 5.85 -9.64 1.39
CA VAL A 249 6.99 -9.94 2.28
C VAL A 249 7.59 -8.65 2.85
N LEU A 250 7.73 -7.60 2.03
CA LEU A 250 8.21 -6.29 2.49
C LEU A 250 7.30 -5.71 3.59
N VAL A 251 5.97 -5.70 3.37
CA VAL A 251 4.98 -5.23 4.36
C VAL A 251 5.09 -6.06 5.65
N LEU A 252 5.21 -7.37 5.54
CA LEU A 252 5.37 -8.27 6.68
C LEU A 252 6.64 -7.98 7.47
N LEU A 253 7.78 -7.81 6.79
CA LEU A 253 9.06 -7.47 7.44
C LEU A 253 9.02 -6.11 8.14
N LEU A 254 8.45 -5.10 7.50
CA LEU A 254 8.27 -3.78 8.11
C LEU A 254 7.34 -3.85 9.32
N GLY A 255 6.26 -4.65 9.23
CA GLY A 255 5.35 -4.90 10.34
C GLY A 255 6.03 -5.57 11.51
N PHE A 256 6.86 -6.58 11.26
CA PHE A 256 7.65 -7.26 12.29
C PHE A 256 8.66 -6.31 12.94
N ALA A 257 9.42 -5.57 12.13
CA ALA A 257 10.42 -4.62 12.62
C ALA A 257 9.81 -3.47 13.45
N ALA A 258 8.61 -3.03 13.11
CA ALA A 258 7.88 -1.99 13.84
C ALA A 258 7.05 -2.54 15.02
N GLY A 259 7.04 -3.86 15.26
CA GLY A 259 6.16 -4.49 16.26
C GLY A 259 4.66 -4.27 15.98
N ASN A 260 4.29 -4.02 14.72
CA ASN A 260 2.95 -3.61 14.33
C ASN A 260 2.11 -4.79 13.83
N ARG A 261 1.19 -5.24 14.68
CA ARG A 261 0.33 -6.40 14.39
C ARG A 261 -0.57 -6.20 13.17
N VAL A 262 -0.99 -4.97 12.88
CA VAL A 262 -1.87 -4.67 11.72
C VAL A 262 -1.08 -4.83 10.41
N LEU A 263 0.14 -4.28 10.34
CA LEU A 263 1.00 -4.48 9.18
C LEU A 263 1.34 -5.96 8.98
N MET A 264 1.66 -6.68 10.06
CA MET A 264 1.94 -8.11 9.97
C MET A 264 0.74 -8.88 9.43
N ALA A 265 -0.46 -8.63 9.96
CA ALA A 265 -1.68 -9.29 9.51
C ALA A 265 -1.99 -9.01 8.03
N LEU A 266 -1.83 -7.76 7.59
CA LEU A 266 -2.05 -7.36 6.19
C LEU A 266 -0.95 -7.91 5.27
N GLY A 267 0.30 -7.99 5.73
CA GLY A 267 1.38 -8.67 5.00
C GLY A 267 1.10 -10.16 4.81
N ILE A 268 0.64 -10.86 5.87
CA ILE A 268 0.23 -12.26 5.80
C ILE A 268 -0.95 -12.44 4.86
N LEU A 269 -1.98 -11.60 4.96
CA LEU A 269 -3.13 -11.64 4.06
C LEU A 269 -2.72 -11.42 2.60
N GLY A 270 -1.85 -10.45 2.35
CA GLY A 270 -1.25 -10.22 1.03
C GLY A 270 -0.51 -11.44 0.50
N LEU A 271 0.30 -12.10 1.35
CA LEU A 271 0.99 -13.35 0.98
C LEU A 271 -0.01 -14.44 0.57
N PHE A 272 -1.06 -14.67 1.35
CA PHE A 272 -2.09 -15.65 0.99
C PHE A 272 -2.77 -15.34 -0.34
N LEU A 273 -3.10 -14.07 -0.58
CA LEU A 273 -3.75 -13.63 -1.82
C LEU A 273 -2.81 -13.83 -3.02
N PHE A 274 -1.56 -13.36 -2.93
CA PHE A 274 -0.63 -13.40 -4.05
C PHE A 274 -0.13 -14.81 -4.34
N VAL A 275 0.15 -15.61 -3.31
CA VAL A 275 0.51 -17.03 -3.47
C VAL A 275 -0.68 -17.83 -4.00
N GLY A 276 -1.88 -17.59 -3.48
CA GLY A 276 -3.10 -18.22 -3.98
C GLY A 276 -3.33 -17.90 -5.45
N HIS A 277 -3.27 -16.62 -5.84
CA HIS A 277 -3.42 -16.22 -7.24
C HIS A 277 -2.34 -16.88 -8.12
N PHE A 278 -1.08 -16.85 -7.72
CA PHE A 278 0.01 -17.51 -8.44
C PHE A 278 -0.25 -19.00 -8.62
N TYR A 279 -0.68 -19.69 -7.56
CA TYR A 279 -1.01 -21.11 -7.61
C TYR A 279 -2.15 -21.41 -8.60
N TYR A 280 -3.20 -20.60 -8.63
CA TYR A 280 -4.32 -20.79 -9.54
C TYR A 280 -4.00 -20.37 -10.99
N SER A 281 -3.12 -19.40 -11.19
CA SER A 281 -2.70 -18.95 -12.52
C SER A 281 -1.68 -19.88 -13.22
N LEU A 282 -1.05 -20.78 -12.47
CA LEU A 282 -0.18 -21.79 -13.04
C LEU A 282 -0.97 -22.77 -13.92
N HIS A 283 -0.69 -22.82 -15.21
CA HIS A 283 -1.24 -23.79 -16.15
C HIS A 283 -0.52 -25.15 -16.02
N ALA A 284 -0.44 -25.66 -14.80
CA ALA A 284 0.21 -26.91 -14.45
C ALA A 284 -0.83 -27.94 -13.97
N THR A 285 -0.54 -29.21 -14.12
CA THR A 285 -1.38 -30.29 -13.61
C THR A 285 -1.47 -30.25 -12.07
N LEU A 286 -2.52 -30.82 -11.51
CA LEU A 286 -2.68 -30.91 -10.05
C LEU A 286 -1.50 -31.64 -9.38
N LEU A 287 -0.93 -32.61 -10.08
CA LEU A 287 0.24 -33.40 -9.59
C LEU A 287 1.48 -32.50 -9.50
N GLU A 288 1.76 -31.69 -10.53
CA GLU A 288 2.89 -30.76 -10.53
C GLU A 288 2.72 -29.68 -9.45
N LYS A 289 1.50 -29.15 -9.28
CA LYS A 289 1.19 -28.19 -8.21
C LYS A 289 1.40 -28.76 -6.82
N SER A 290 0.95 -30.01 -6.59
CA SER A 290 1.17 -30.70 -5.31
C SER A 290 2.63 -31.00 -5.05
N GLY A 291 3.38 -31.41 -6.09
CA GLY A 291 4.82 -31.60 -6.01
C GLY A 291 5.56 -30.31 -5.63
N LEU A 292 5.21 -29.20 -6.24
CA LEU A 292 5.81 -27.90 -5.96
C LEU A 292 5.56 -27.45 -4.51
N LEU A 293 4.32 -27.65 -4.00
CA LEU A 293 3.99 -27.38 -2.60
C LEU A 293 4.77 -28.29 -1.64
N ALA A 294 4.89 -29.56 -1.96
CA ALA A 294 5.65 -30.53 -1.14
C ALA A 294 7.14 -30.14 -1.07
N VAL A 295 7.75 -29.78 -2.21
CA VAL A 295 9.15 -29.33 -2.26
C VAL A 295 9.33 -28.04 -1.46
N THR A 296 8.44 -27.06 -1.63
CA THR A 296 8.48 -25.80 -0.87
C THR A 296 8.35 -26.06 0.63
N GLY A 297 7.42 -26.93 1.03
CA GLY A 297 7.24 -27.34 2.43
C GLY A 297 8.49 -28.00 3.01
N MET A 298 9.14 -28.89 2.25
CA MET A 298 10.40 -29.56 2.67
C MET A 298 11.54 -28.55 2.82
N VAL A 299 11.68 -27.59 1.90
CA VAL A 299 12.70 -26.53 1.98
C VAL A 299 12.48 -25.68 3.23
N LEU A 300 11.23 -25.28 3.52
CA LEU A 300 10.91 -24.48 4.71
C LEU A 300 11.17 -25.27 6.01
N LEU A 301 10.80 -26.55 6.05
CA LEU A 301 11.09 -27.42 7.20
C LEU A 301 12.60 -27.61 7.38
N GLY A 302 13.35 -27.80 6.31
CA GLY A 302 14.81 -27.87 6.34
C GLY A 302 15.45 -26.60 6.86
N ALA A 303 15.02 -25.44 6.36
CA ALA A 303 15.48 -24.14 6.84
C ALA A 303 15.14 -23.93 8.34
N TRP A 304 13.93 -24.25 8.77
CA TRP A 304 13.54 -24.21 10.18
C TRP A 304 14.40 -25.12 11.06
N PHE A 305 14.66 -26.33 10.62
CA PHE A 305 15.49 -27.30 11.35
C PHE A 305 16.94 -26.82 11.49
N LEU A 306 17.51 -26.25 10.43
CA LEU A 306 18.85 -25.67 10.45
C LEU A 306 18.95 -24.46 11.41
N LEU A 307 17.96 -23.56 11.37
CA LEU A 307 17.89 -22.40 12.27
C LEU A 307 17.74 -22.82 13.73
N LYS A 308 16.88 -23.82 14.00
CA LYS A 308 16.70 -24.36 15.36
C LYS A 308 17.99 -25.00 15.91
N ARG A 309 18.71 -25.75 15.09
CA ARG A 309 20.00 -26.34 15.47
C ARG A 309 21.07 -25.27 15.79
N SER A 310 21.08 -24.18 15.03
CA SER A 310 22.02 -23.07 15.27
C SER A 310 21.71 -22.31 16.57
N GLY A 311 20.45 -22.15 16.93
CA GLY A 311 20.03 -21.52 18.19
C GLY A 311 20.39 -22.34 19.43
N THR A 312 20.27 -23.66 19.38
CA THR A 312 20.64 -24.55 20.48
C THR A 312 22.16 -24.60 20.73
N HIS A 313 22.98 -24.47 19.68
CA HIS A 313 24.43 -24.41 19.84
C HIS A 313 24.91 -23.10 20.45
N ALA A 314 24.28 -21.96 20.13
CA ALA A 314 24.61 -20.67 20.72
C ALA A 314 24.32 -20.64 22.22
N ALA A 315 23.15 -21.13 22.64
CA ALA A 315 22.79 -21.22 24.06
C ALA A 315 23.66 -22.19 24.87
N ALA A 316 24.13 -23.27 24.27
CA ALA A 316 25.05 -24.22 24.91
C ALA A 316 26.47 -23.66 25.07
N THR A 317 26.92 -22.80 24.17
CA THR A 317 28.25 -22.15 24.26
C THR A 317 28.25 -21.04 25.33
N GLU A 318 27.18 -20.25 25.43
CA GLU A 318 27.02 -19.26 26.50
C GLU A 318 26.92 -19.89 27.90
N ALA A 319 26.28 -21.07 28.01
CA ALA A 319 26.19 -21.79 29.29
C ALA A 319 27.49 -22.51 29.67
N ALA A 320 28.43 -22.70 28.75
CA ALA A 320 29.74 -23.31 29.01
C ALA A 320 30.81 -22.26 29.38
N ASP A 321 30.59 -20.99 29.01
CA ASP A 321 31.48 -19.86 29.31
C ASP A 321 31.05 -19.07 30.58
N ALA A 322 29.94 -19.43 31.23
CA ALA A 322 29.43 -18.85 32.47
C ALA A 322 29.72 -19.80 33.67
#